data_31c82358bf0f5302d8d89090b3c15486
#
_entry.id   31c82358bf0f5302d8d89090b3c15486
#
_cell.length_a   1.000
_cell.length_b   1.000
_cell.length_c   1.000
_cell.angle_alpha   90.00
_cell.angle_beta   90.00
_cell.angle_gamma   90.00
#
_symmetry.space_group_name_H-M   'P 1'
#
loop_
_entity.id
_entity.type
_entity.pdbx_description
1 polymer ?
#
loop_
_entity_poly.entity_id
_entity_poly.type
_entity_poly.pdbx_seq_one_letter_code
_entity_poly.pdbx_strand_id
1 'polypeptide(L)'
;WGEWHIKSEDGLVPMPDEAIRDEYAADYLAAFPTAKLLMRRPFNIAAKHQLGLYNDMNGEEKDTMEWLGWIAEGGWYGDEPHALSAMPTFWQDAPVGGEFTSSLSMRDMLGKKLPRTLRLLEASHMSFIGPKTASVKYAKGYNAVLKQLGYRLRVTELKLTPCADGVCAELTVANEGAAPFYWEWPVNLYVEDAAGST
;
A
#
# COMPACT_ATOMS: atom_id res chain seq x y z
N TRP A 1 -4.95 21.27 -0.35
CA TRP A 1 -5.75 20.43 0.48
C TRP A 1 -5.01 19.10 0.68
N GLY A 2 -4.65 18.62 1.58
CA GLY A 2 -3.82 17.53 1.98
C GLY A 2 -3.09 17.96 3.23
N GLU A 3 -1.80 17.78 3.23
CA GLU A 3 -0.99 18.06 4.40
C GLU A 3 -0.87 19.56 4.73
N TRP A 4 -0.79 20.38 3.69
CA TRP A 4 -0.56 21.80 3.81
C TRP A 4 -1.82 22.57 3.46
N HIS A 5 -2.39 23.24 4.45
CA HIS A 5 -3.50 24.13 4.24
C HIS A 5 -3.03 25.37 3.47
N ILE A 6 -3.73 25.70 2.40
CA ILE A 6 -3.50 26.95 1.71
C ILE A 6 -4.12 28.07 2.55
N LYS A 7 -3.34 29.11 2.84
CA LYS A 7 -3.81 30.31 3.54
C LYS A 7 -4.00 31.43 2.52
N SER A 8 -5.13 32.11 2.60
CA SER A 8 -5.36 33.42 1.99
C SER A 8 -5.27 34.54 3.03
N GLU A 9 -5.40 35.78 2.61
CA GLU A 9 -5.52 36.93 3.52
C GLU A 9 -6.70 36.79 4.48
N ASP A 10 -7.76 36.11 4.05
CA ASP A 10 -9.01 35.91 4.80
C ASP A 10 -8.98 34.62 5.67
N GLY A 11 -7.90 33.89 5.70
CA GLY A 11 -7.75 32.67 6.49
C GLY A 11 -7.41 31.41 5.70
N LEU A 12 -7.86 30.24 6.19
CA LEU A 12 -7.64 28.97 5.52
C LEU A 12 -8.58 28.84 4.31
N VAL A 13 -8.01 28.44 3.15
CA VAL A 13 -8.82 28.04 2.01
C VAL A 13 -9.45 26.68 2.33
N PRO A 14 -10.79 26.56 2.31
CA PRO A 14 -11.45 25.31 2.61
C PRO A 14 -11.11 24.24 1.57
N MET A 15 -11.27 22.99 1.97
CA MET A 15 -11.16 21.88 1.02
C MET A 15 -12.26 22.02 -0.03
N PRO A 16 -11.96 21.77 -1.31
CA PRO A 16 -12.98 21.80 -2.36
C PRO A 16 -14.12 20.82 -2.08
N ASP A 17 -15.30 21.16 -2.59
CA ASP A 17 -16.45 20.28 -2.55
C ASP A 17 -16.16 18.91 -3.13
N GLU A 18 -16.94 17.92 -2.71
CA GLU A 18 -16.77 16.53 -3.19
C GLU A 18 -16.88 16.43 -4.71
N ALA A 19 -17.78 17.21 -5.34
CA ALA A 19 -17.92 17.24 -6.79
C ALA A 19 -16.64 17.68 -7.51
N ILE A 20 -15.99 18.74 -7.03
CA ILE A 20 -14.72 19.23 -7.60
C ILE A 20 -13.60 18.21 -7.39
N ARG A 21 -13.54 17.58 -6.22
CA ARG A 21 -12.56 16.52 -5.94
C ARG A 21 -12.78 15.29 -6.81
N ASP A 22 -14.03 14.97 -7.11
CA ASP A 22 -14.42 13.88 -8.01
C ASP A 22 -13.98 14.15 -9.45
N GLU A 23 -14.13 15.38 -9.95
CA GLU A 23 -13.61 15.79 -11.26
C GLU A 23 -12.09 15.63 -11.34
N TYR A 24 -11.34 16.05 -10.33
CA TYR A 24 -9.88 15.84 -10.28
C TYR A 24 -9.52 14.34 -10.33
N ALA A 25 -10.23 13.51 -9.58
CA ALA A 25 -9.96 12.06 -9.60
C ALA A 25 -10.27 11.47 -10.99
N ALA A 26 -11.38 11.87 -11.61
CA ALA A 26 -11.75 11.43 -12.96
C ALA A 26 -10.73 11.87 -14.01
N ASP A 27 -10.24 13.11 -13.96
CA ASP A 27 -9.23 13.63 -14.87
C ASP A 27 -7.89 12.88 -14.74
N TYR A 28 -7.45 12.59 -13.50
CA TYR A 28 -6.25 11.77 -13.28
C TYR A 28 -6.40 10.36 -13.81
N LEU A 29 -7.55 9.73 -13.59
CA LEU A 29 -7.82 8.38 -14.11
C LEU A 29 -7.88 8.35 -15.64
N ALA A 30 -8.44 9.39 -16.26
CA ALA A 30 -8.46 9.53 -17.72
C ALA A 30 -7.05 9.75 -18.30
N ALA A 31 -6.25 10.61 -17.63
CA ALA A 31 -4.89 10.92 -18.07
C ALA A 31 -3.90 9.78 -17.85
N PHE A 32 -4.11 8.95 -16.83
CA PHE A 32 -3.21 7.87 -16.42
C PHE A 32 -3.96 6.54 -16.24
N PRO A 33 -4.54 5.96 -17.30
CA PRO A 33 -5.45 4.80 -17.21
C PRO A 33 -4.81 3.52 -16.68
N THR A 34 -3.49 3.41 -16.72
CA THR A 34 -2.73 2.26 -16.22
C THR A 34 -2.08 2.50 -14.85
N ALA A 35 -2.16 3.73 -14.32
CA ALA A 35 -1.60 4.06 -13.03
C ALA A 35 -2.56 3.72 -11.89
N LYS A 36 -2.00 3.28 -10.76
CA LYS A 36 -2.74 3.15 -9.52
C LYS A 36 -2.69 4.47 -8.77
N LEU A 37 -3.82 5.16 -8.69
CA LEU A 37 -3.93 6.40 -7.94
C LEU A 37 -4.16 6.13 -6.46
N LEU A 38 -3.56 6.96 -5.60
CA LEU A 38 -3.73 6.86 -4.16
C LEU A 38 -4.24 8.18 -3.60
N MET A 39 -5.08 8.08 -2.59
CA MET A 39 -5.60 9.20 -1.84
C MET A 39 -5.21 9.07 -0.36
N ARG A 40 -4.92 10.19 0.31
CA ARG A 40 -4.45 10.14 1.70
C ARG A 40 -5.48 9.59 2.68
N ARG A 41 -6.77 9.83 2.44
CA ARG A 41 -7.87 9.40 3.32
C ARG A 41 -8.97 8.72 2.52
N PRO A 42 -9.77 7.85 3.15
CA PRO A 42 -10.85 7.15 2.48
C PRO A 42 -12.08 8.04 2.26
N PHE A 43 -11.92 9.19 1.60
CA PHE A 43 -13.06 10.00 1.18
C PHE A 43 -13.99 9.23 0.26
N ASN A 44 -15.26 9.64 0.16
CA ASN A 44 -16.23 8.97 -0.70
C ASN A 44 -15.75 8.78 -2.13
N ILE A 45 -14.99 9.73 -2.68
CA ILE A 45 -14.38 9.62 -4.00
C ILE A 45 -13.33 8.51 -4.09
N ALA A 46 -12.62 8.20 -3.00
CA ALA A 46 -11.70 7.06 -2.98
C ALA A 46 -12.45 5.74 -3.15
N ALA A 47 -13.57 5.58 -2.44
CA ALA A 47 -14.44 4.42 -2.58
C ALA A 47 -15.11 4.35 -3.96
N LYS A 48 -15.61 5.48 -4.46
CA LYS A 48 -16.28 5.59 -5.77
C LYS A 48 -15.37 5.16 -6.92
N HIS A 49 -14.11 5.58 -6.91
CA HIS A 49 -13.12 5.30 -7.96
C HIS A 49 -12.19 4.13 -7.64
N GLN A 50 -12.43 3.41 -6.55
CA GLN A 50 -11.59 2.28 -6.12
C GLN A 50 -10.10 2.65 -6.03
N LEU A 51 -9.80 3.82 -5.47
CA LEU A 51 -8.45 4.32 -5.32
C LEU A 51 -7.71 3.57 -4.20
N GLY A 52 -6.39 3.50 -4.35
CA GLY A 52 -5.51 3.13 -3.24
C GLY A 52 -5.46 4.23 -2.16
N LEU A 53 -4.86 3.91 -1.03
CA LEU A 53 -4.73 4.87 0.06
C LEU A 53 -3.26 5.09 0.43
N TYR A 54 -3.00 6.26 1.04
CA TYR A 54 -1.65 6.69 1.41
C TYR A 54 -1.61 7.13 2.88
N ASN A 55 -0.71 6.51 3.67
CA ASN A 55 -0.48 6.87 5.06
C ASN A 55 0.92 7.48 5.23
N ASP A 56 1.00 8.77 5.56
CA ASP A 56 2.24 9.50 5.83
C ASP A 56 2.71 9.42 7.30
N MET A 57 2.00 8.64 8.13
CA MET A 57 2.27 8.51 9.58
C MET A 57 2.76 7.13 9.99
N ASN A 58 3.34 6.35 9.04
CA ASN A 58 3.82 5.01 9.36
C ASN A 58 4.89 5.01 10.47
N GLY A 59 4.72 4.10 11.42
CA GLY A 59 5.57 3.99 12.60
C GLY A 59 5.03 4.75 13.81
N GLU A 60 4.14 5.71 13.64
CA GLU A 60 3.38 6.34 14.70
C GLU A 60 2.05 5.57 14.90
N GLU A 61 1.83 5.08 16.12
CA GLU A 61 0.74 4.13 16.38
C GLU A 61 -0.62 4.81 16.41
N LYS A 62 -0.73 5.94 17.11
CA LYS A 62 -2.01 6.62 17.31
C LYS A 62 -2.64 7.02 15.97
N ASP A 63 -1.88 7.74 15.16
CA ASP A 63 -2.39 8.28 13.89
C ASP A 63 -2.60 7.17 12.84
N THR A 64 -1.75 6.13 12.84
CA THR A 64 -1.96 4.97 11.96
C THR A 64 -3.22 4.20 12.36
N MET A 65 -3.47 4.00 13.65
CA MET A 65 -4.68 3.31 14.11
C MET A 65 -5.95 4.13 13.87
N GLU A 66 -5.89 5.46 13.99
CA GLU A 66 -6.98 6.34 13.62
C GLU A 66 -7.30 6.23 12.12
N TRP A 67 -6.26 6.27 11.27
CA TRP A 67 -6.40 6.09 9.83
C TRP A 67 -6.98 4.72 9.47
N LEU A 68 -6.55 3.64 10.12
CA LEU A 68 -7.13 2.31 9.96
C LEU A 68 -8.60 2.24 10.46
N GLY A 69 -8.94 2.97 11.50
CA GLY A 69 -10.30 3.12 11.98
C GLY A 69 -11.23 3.73 10.92
N TRP A 70 -10.79 4.81 10.25
CA TRP A 70 -11.54 5.40 9.15
C TRP A 70 -11.73 4.42 7.98
N ILE A 71 -10.72 3.63 7.67
CA ILE A 71 -10.82 2.60 6.62
C ILE A 71 -11.84 1.51 7.00
N ALA A 72 -11.85 1.10 8.26
CA ALA A 72 -12.75 0.06 8.74
C ALA A 72 -14.21 0.54 8.83
N GLU A 73 -14.44 1.76 9.31
CA GLU A 73 -15.75 2.23 9.76
C GLU A 73 -16.27 3.45 8.99
N GLY A 74 -15.41 4.14 8.24
CA GLY A 74 -15.74 5.44 7.66
C GLY A 74 -15.77 6.53 8.74
N GLY A 75 -16.63 7.53 8.55
CA GLY A 75 -16.83 8.62 9.51
C GLY A 75 -16.59 9.99 8.93
N TRP A 76 -15.88 10.85 9.67
CA TRP A 76 -15.62 12.23 9.29
C TRP A 76 -14.14 12.59 9.52
N TYR A 77 -13.61 13.43 8.66
CA TYR A 77 -12.26 13.96 8.82
C TYR A 77 -12.28 15.37 9.41
N GLY A 78 -11.71 15.50 10.61
CA GLY A 78 -11.60 16.78 11.32
C GLY A 78 -12.95 17.37 11.71
N ASP A 79 -12.96 18.69 11.90
CA ASP A 79 -14.16 19.47 12.23
C ASP A 79 -15.01 19.81 10.98
N GLU A 80 -14.52 19.45 9.79
CA GLU A 80 -15.21 19.72 8.54
C GLU A 80 -16.09 18.52 8.14
N PRO A 81 -17.26 18.78 7.52
CA PRO A 81 -18.23 17.75 7.17
C PRO A 81 -17.80 16.93 5.93
N HIS A 82 -16.55 16.47 5.92
CA HIS A 82 -16.04 15.62 4.85
C HIS A 82 -16.20 14.16 5.23
N ALA A 83 -17.18 13.53 4.61
CA ALA A 83 -17.49 12.14 4.83
C ALA A 83 -16.35 11.22 4.35
N LEU A 84 -16.07 10.21 5.16
CA LEU A 84 -15.17 9.11 4.87
C LEU A 84 -15.99 7.85 4.66
N SER A 85 -15.67 7.09 3.64
CA SER A 85 -16.29 5.79 3.37
C SER A 85 -15.52 4.66 4.03
N ALA A 86 -16.23 3.69 4.60
CA ALA A 86 -15.62 2.43 4.98
C ALA A 86 -15.11 1.69 3.72
N MET A 87 -13.85 1.29 3.73
CA MET A 87 -13.18 0.60 2.63
C MET A 87 -12.31 -0.56 3.15
N PRO A 88 -12.83 -1.48 4.01
CA PRO A 88 -12.00 -2.41 4.77
C PRO A 88 -11.23 -3.42 3.90
N THR A 89 -11.67 -3.63 2.67
CA THR A 89 -11.06 -4.60 1.73
C THR A 89 -10.39 -3.97 0.52
N PHE A 90 -10.30 -2.63 0.44
CA PHE A 90 -9.77 -1.92 -0.74
C PHE A 90 -8.36 -2.36 -1.12
N TRP A 91 -7.55 -2.75 -0.13
CA TRP A 91 -6.17 -3.21 -0.30
C TRP A 91 -6.06 -4.49 -1.15
N GLN A 92 -7.15 -5.21 -1.39
CA GLN A 92 -7.16 -6.39 -2.26
C GLN A 92 -7.06 -5.99 -3.73
N ASP A 93 -7.57 -4.81 -4.11
CA ASP A 93 -7.66 -4.34 -5.50
C ASP A 93 -6.79 -3.13 -5.80
N ALA A 94 -6.43 -2.34 -4.77
CA ALA A 94 -5.67 -1.11 -4.91
C ALA A 94 -4.56 -1.00 -3.84
N PRO A 95 -3.39 -0.43 -4.19
CA PRO A 95 -2.24 -0.42 -3.31
C PRO A 95 -2.40 0.53 -2.12
N VAL A 96 -1.69 0.19 -1.06
CA VAL A 96 -1.44 1.07 0.09
C VAL A 96 -0.03 1.61 -0.01
N GLY A 97 0.11 2.92 -0.12
CA GLY A 97 1.39 3.60 -0.05
C GLY A 97 1.58 4.33 1.26
N GLY A 98 2.79 4.80 1.50
CA GLY A 98 3.02 5.62 2.67
C GLY A 98 4.45 6.11 2.80
N GLU A 99 4.69 6.81 3.90
CA GLU A 99 6.01 7.22 4.33
C GLU A 99 6.19 7.07 5.84
N PHE A 100 7.43 6.95 6.28
CA PHE A 100 7.74 6.99 7.70
C PHE A 100 7.42 8.36 8.28
N THR A 101 6.73 8.38 9.42
CA THR A 101 6.39 9.62 10.13
C THR A 101 7.61 10.49 10.43
N SER A 102 7.39 11.80 10.42
CA SER A 102 8.39 12.78 10.90
C SER A 102 8.44 12.88 12.43
N SER A 103 7.41 12.39 13.12
CA SER A 103 7.28 12.49 14.58
C SER A 103 8.23 11.54 15.33
N LEU A 104 8.79 10.54 14.67
CA LEU A 104 9.69 9.56 15.25
C LEU A 104 11.01 9.49 14.48
N SER A 105 12.09 9.21 15.19
CA SER A 105 13.38 8.99 14.55
C SER A 105 13.44 7.61 13.85
N MET A 106 14.23 7.53 12.78
CA MET A 106 14.53 6.23 12.14
C MET A 106 15.21 5.25 13.11
N ARG A 107 15.99 5.77 14.08
CA ARG A 107 16.57 4.97 15.17
C ARG A 107 15.49 4.25 15.98
N ASP A 108 14.40 4.96 16.29
CA ASP A 108 13.32 4.36 17.09
C ASP A 108 12.52 3.38 16.24
N MET A 109 12.09 3.80 15.05
CA MET A 109 11.24 2.98 14.17
C MET A 109 11.91 1.70 13.68
N LEU A 110 13.21 1.77 13.33
CA LEU A 110 13.99 0.64 12.81
C LEU A 110 14.80 -0.10 13.88
N GLY A 111 14.77 0.37 15.11
CA GLY A 111 15.47 -0.22 16.25
C GLY A 111 14.51 -0.61 17.36
N LYS A 112 14.43 0.22 18.39
CA LYS A 112 13.67 -0.07 19.62
C LYS A 112 12.19 -0.38 19.36
N LYS A 113 11.57 0.30 18.41
CA LYS A 113 10.16 0.18 18.07
C LYS A 113 9.90 -0.65 16.80
N LEU A 114 10.91 -1.34 16.28
CA LEU A 114 10.79 -2.14 15.07
C LEU A 114 9.61 -3.12 15.08
N PRO A 115 9.34 -3.90 16.14
CA PRO A 115 8.19 -4.81 16.16
C PRO A 115 6.85 -4.08 15.97
N ARG A 116 6.71 -2.89 16.54
CA ARG A 116 5.53 -2.05 16.33
C ARG A 116 5.44 -1.55 14.90
N THR A 117 6.55 -1.06 14.35
CA THR A 117 6.60 -0.59 12.97
C THR A 117 6.16 -1.69 12.01
N LEU A 118 6.69 -2.91 12.15
CA LEU A 118 6.32 -4.05 11.33
C LEU A 118 4.83 -4.40 11.47
N ARG A 119 4.30 -4.44 12.69
CA ARG A 119 2.88 -4.70 12.95
C ARG A 119 1.96 -3.67 12.26
N LEU A 120 2.33 -2.39 12.30
CA LEU A 120 1.54 -1.32 11.66
C LEU A 120 1.58 -1.43 10.13
N LEU A 121 2.73 -1.77 9.55
CA LEU A 121 2.86 -2.01 8.11
C LEU A 121 2.03 -3.21 7.65
N GLU A 122 2.02 -4.28 8.43
CA GLU A 122 1.20 -5.47 8.17
C GLU A 122 -0.29 -5.14 8.25
N ALA A 123 -0.73 -4.52 9.33
CA ALA A 123 -2.14 -4.12 9.53
C ALA A 123 -2.64 -3.13 8.45
N SER A 124 -1.73 -2.36 7.86
CA SER A 124 -2.02 -1.43 6.77
C SER A 124 -1.97 -2.08 5.38
N HIS A 125 -1.58 -3.34 5.25
CA HIS A 125 -1.30 -3.98 3.96
C HIS A 125 -0.37 -3.15 3.06
N MET A 126 0.71 -2.62 3.65
CA MET A 126 1.58 -1.62 3.02
C MET A 126 2.31 -2.20 1.82
N SER A 127 2.08 -1.62 0.64
CA SER A 127 2.71 -2.03 -0.61
C SER A 127 4.09 -1.41 -0.79
N PHE A 128 4.26 -0.16 -0.42
CA PHE A 128 5.52 0.57 -0.50
C PHE A 128 5.60 1.67 0.56
N ILE A 129 6.82 2.07 0.90
CA ILE A 129 7.06 3.17 1.83
C ILE A 129 8.23 4.03 1.31
N GLY A 130 8.10 5.33 1.40
CA GLY A 130 9.12 6.29 1.00
C GLY A 130 8.90 7.63 1.68
N PRO A 131 9.63 8.69 1.26
CA PRO A 131 10.92 8.68 0.57
C PRO A 131 12.13 8.61 1.53
N LYS A 132 11.91 8.43 2.86
CA LYS A 132 12.99 8.42 3.84
C LYS A 132 13.87 7.18 3.70
N THR A 133 15.17 7.41 3.52
CA THR A 133 16.18 6.35 3.50
C THR A 133 16.87 6.24 4.85
N ALA A 134 17.06 5.01 5.32
CA ALA A 134 17.74 4.76 6.56
C ALA A 134 19.26 4.84 6.40
N SER A 135 19.95 5.35 7.42
CA SER A 135 21.41 5.20 7.52
C SER A 135 21.79 3.72 7.59
N VAL A 136 22.97 3.36 7.06
CA VAL A 136 23.53 2.00 7.06
C VAL A 136 23.51 1.36 8.46
N LYS A 137 23.68 2.14 9.52
CA LYS A 137 23.58 1.64 10.91
C LYS A 137 22.23 1.04 11.28
N TYR A 138 21.17 1.32 10.52
CA TYR A 138 19.83 0.76 10.74
C TYR A 138 19.47 -0.31 9.70
N ALA A 139 20.43 -0.76 8.90
CA ALA A 139 20.20 -1.69 7.79
C ALA A 139 19.42 -2.96 8.21
N LYS A 140 19.68 -3.50 9.40
CA LYS A 140 18.95 -4.68 9.91
C LYS A 140 17.45 -4.42 10.04
N GLY A 141 17.07 -3.31 10.65
CA GLY A 141 15.66 -2.93 10.81
C GLY A 141 15.02 -2.55 9.48
N TYR A 142 15.75 -1.82 8.64
CA TYR A 142 15.28 -1.46 7.31
C TYR A 142 15.04 -2.67 6.41
N ASN A 143 15.95 -3.64 6.43
CA ASN A 143 15.79 -4.90 5.71
C ASN A 143 14.58 -5.72 6.21
N ALA A 144 14.28 -5.67 7.52
CA ALA A 144 13.07 -6.29 8.05
C ALA A 144 11.80 -5.63 7.49
N VAL A 145 11.76 -4.31 7.40
CA VAL A 145 10.68 -3.56 6.77
C VAL A 145 10.55 -3.93 5.29
N LEU A 146 11.65 -3.89 4.52
CA LEU A 146 11.64 -4.24 3.09
C LEU A 146 11.16 -5.66 2.82
N LYS A 147 11.45 -6.60 3.72
CA LYS A 147 10.97 -7.99 3.58
C LYS A 147 9.47 -8.12 3.78
N GLN A 148 8.85 -7.23 4.51
CA GLN A 148 7.42 -7.27 4.81
C GLN A 148 6.59 -6.46 3.82
N LEU A 149 7.17 -5.40 3.23
CA LEU A 149 6.47 -4.52 2.28
C LEU A 149 6.08 -5.25 0.98
N GLY A 150 4.94 -4.83 0.45
CA GLY A 150 4.45 -5.28 -0.84
C GLY A 150 4.16 -6.77 -0.89
N TYR A 151 4.34 -7.36 -2.06
CA TYR A 151 4.24 -8.80 -2.26
C TYR A 151 5.61 -9.47 -2.14
N ARG A 152 5.61 -10.71 -1.68
CA ARG A 152 6.78 -11.56 -1.61
C ARG A 152 6.40 -13.00 -1.94
N LEU A 153 6.43 -13.31 -3.21
CA LEU A 153 6.03 -14.62 -3.71
C LEU A 153 7.12 -15.66 -3.45
N ARG A 154 6.73 -16.80 -2.92
CA ARG A 154 7.60 -17.96 -2.70
C ARG A 154 6.91 -19.22 -3.18
N VAL A 155 7.59 -20.00 -3.99
CA VAL A 155 7.15 -21.36 -4.34
C VAL A 155 7.27 -22.23 -3.09
N THR A 156 6.15 -22.83 -2.68
CA THR A 156 6.08 -23.72 -1.52
C THR A 156 6.04 -25.19 -1.91
N GLU A 157 5.50 -25.48 -3.10
CA GLU A 157 5.41 -26.83 -3.61
C GLU A 157 5.48 -26.82 -5.13
N LEU A 158 6.14 -27.80 -5.70
CA LEU A 158 6.09 -28.16 -7.12
C LEU A 158 5.82 -29.66 -7.21
N LYS A 159 4.71 -30.02 -7.84
CA LYS A 159 4.37 -31.41 -8.16
C LYS A 159 4.47 -31.62 -9.66
N LEU A 160 5.22 -32.67 -10.03
CA LEU A 160 5.31 -33.13 -11.42
C LEU A 160 4.61 -34.48 -11.53
N THR A 161 3.64 -34.60 -12.42
CA THR A 161 2.88 -35.82 -12.63
C THR A 161 2.82 -36.14 -14.12
N PRO A 162 2.90 -37.44 -14.53
CA PRO A 162 2.64 -37.84 -15.90
C PRO A 162 1.23 -37.43 -16.33
N CYS A 163 1.09 -36.91 -17.55
CA CYS A 163 -0.20 -36.61 -18.17
C CYS A 163 -0.18 -37.04 -19.65
N ALA A 164 -1.31 -36.92 -20.36
CA ALA A 164 -1.49 -37.49 -21.70
C ALA A 164 -0.43 -36.99 -22.70
N ASP A 165 -0.01 -35.73 -22.59
CA ASP A 165 0.91 -35.08 -23.52
C ASP A 165 2.31 -34.81 -22.92
N GLY A 166 2.67 -35.51 -21.84
CA GLY A 166 3.99 -35.35 -21.22
C GLY A 166 3.97 -35.27 -19.69
N VAL A 167 4.46 -34.16 -19.11
CA VAL A 167 4.52 -33.92 -17.67
C VAL A 167 3.71 -32.69 -17.33
N CYS A 168 2.75 -32.87 -16.43
CA CYS A 168 1.99 -31.77 -15.83
C CYS A 168 2.69 -31.25 -14.59
N ALA A 169 2.81 -29.95 -14.48
CA ALA A 169 3.38 -29.27 -13.33
C ALA A 169 2.30 -28.51 -12.55
N GLU A 170 2.19 -28.78 -11.26
CA GLU A 170 1.35 -28.04 -10.32
C GLU A 170 2.27 -27.24 -9.38
N LEU A 171 2.08 -25.92 -9.37
CA LEU A 171 2.90 -24.99 -8.59
C LEU A 171 2.06 -24.33 -7.51
N THR A 172 2.44 -24.48 -6.25
CA THR A 172 1.84 -23.75 -5.13
C THR A 172 2.76 -22.59 -4.74
N VAL A 173 2.17 -21.38 -4.73
CA VAL A 173 2.88 -20.13 -4.42
C VAL A 173 2.23 -19.47 -3.22
N ALA A 174 3.03 -19.14 -2.20
CA ALA A 174 2.62 -18.31 -1.07
C ALA A 174 3.08 -16.87 -1.27
N ASN A 175 2.24 -15.92 -0.85
CA ASN A 175 2.65 -14.53 -0.68
C ASN A 175 2.98 -14.28 0.79
N GLU A 176 4.24 -13.99 1.10
CA GLU A 176 4.74 -13.72 2.44
C GLU A 176 4.87 -12.20 2.74
N GLY A 177 4.46 -11.34 1.82
CA GLY A 177 4.44 -9.90 1.98
C GLY A 177 3.12 -9.39 2.53
N ALA A 178 3.08 -8.12 2.95
CA ALA A 178 1.91 -7.49 3.55
C ALA A 178 0.79 -7.15 2.55
N ALA A 179 1.09 -7.08 1.27
CA ALA A 179 0.15 -6.68 0.22
C ALA A 179 0.08 -7.70 -0.92
N PRO A 180 -1.05 -7.77 -1.64
CA PRO A 180 -1.15 -8.61 -2.82
C PRO A 180 -0.36 -8.02 -3.99
N PHE A 181 -0.29 -8.79 -5.07
CA PHE A 181 0.21 -8.35 -6.36
C PHE A 181 -0.96 -7.82 -7.21
N TYR A 182 -0.86 -6.60 -7.72
CA TYR A 182 -1.98 -5.87 -8.34
C TYR A 182 -2.01 -5.90 -9.87
N TRP A 183 -1.13 -6.64 -10.51
CA TRP A 183 -1.02 -6.70 -11.97
C TRP A 183 -1.12 -8.12 -12.49
N GLU A 184 -1.70 -8.28 -13.65
CA GLU A 184 -1.76 -9.55 -14.35
C GLU A 184 -0.45 -9.80 -15.10
N TRP A 185 0.51 -10.47 -14.43
CA TRP A 185 1.73 -10.92 -15.08
C TRP A 185 1.65 -12.39 -15.42
N PRO A 186 2.12 -12.79 -16.63
CA PRO A 186 2.16 -14.20 -16.98
C PRO A 186 3.17 -14.94 -16.10
N VAL A 187 2.79 -16.13 -15.68
CA VAL A 187 3.72 -17.07 -15.04
C VAL A 187 4.20 -18.05 -16.11
N ASN A 188 5.50 -18.07 -16.38
CA ASN A 188 6.11 -18.96 -17.34
C ASN A 188 6.93 -20.02 -16.60
N LEU A 189 6.76 -21.28 -16.99
CA LEU A 189 7.62 -22.39 -16.55
C LEU A 189 8.57 -22.73 -17.71
N TYR A 190 9.84 -22.72 -17.41
CA TYR A 190 10.89 -23.13 -18.36
C TYR A 190 11.47 -24.48 -17.91
N VAL A 191 11.64 -25.38 -18.83
CA VAL A 191 12.34 -26.64 -18.63
C VAL A 191 13.67 -26.54 -19.36
N GLU A 192 14.74 -26.69 -18.63
CA GLU A 192 16.11 -26.60 -19.14
C GLU A 192 16.73 -28.01 -19.12
N ASP A 193 17.35 -28.42 -20.21
CA ASP A 193 18.08 -29.69 -20.28
C ASP A 193 19.47 -29.57 -19.61
N ALA A 194 20.19 -30.70 -19.50
CA ALA A 194 21.50 -30.71 -18.91
C ALA A 194 22.57 -29.89 -19.67
N ALA A 195 22.26 -29.47 -20.90
CA ALA A 195 23.12 -28.62 -21.74
C ALA A 195 22.75 -27.13 -21.62
N GLY A 196 21.69 -26.78 -20.88
CA GLY A 196 21.21 -25.39 -20.72
C GLY A 196 20.34 -24.91 -21.88
N SER A 197 19.72 -25.82 -22.62
CA SER A 197 18.78 -25.48 -23.70
C SER A 197 17.34 -25.51 -23.17
N THR A 198 16.54 -24.45 -23.49
CA THR A 198 15.13 -24.31 -23.10
C THR A 198 14.18 -24.57 -24.27
#